data_59cd02c04047adf1787a67ce23ae4055
#
_entry.id   59cd02c04047adf1787a67ce23ae4055
#
_cell.length_a   1.000
_cell.length_b   1.000
_cell.length_c   1.000
_cell.angle_alpha   90.00
_cell.angle_beta   90.00
_cell.angle_gamma   90.00
#
_symmetry.space_group_name_H-M   'P 1'
#
loop_
_entity.id
_entity.type
_entity.pdbx_description
1 polymer ?
#
loop_
_entity_poly.entity_id
_entity_poly.type
_entity_poly.pdbx_seq_one_letter_code
_entity_poly.pdbx_strand_id
1 'polypeptide(L)'
;MNQKQIRAAVEAMLFASGDPIGADKLAQAVQLPQLSVEAALEALRERYAREDSGLCLLHLNTRWQLATKTEWADCIRRLLDSRRAVPLGPAAMETLTVIAYNQPVSRAFIEQVRGVDSSSSASGLLEKGLIEEAGRLDLPGRPVSFRTTDTFLRVFGLSSLADLPPVHGQETETNASPTESEG
;
A
#
# COMPACT_ATOMS: atom_id res chain seq x y z
N MET A 1 12.66 -26.55 -13.14
CA MET A 1 13.60 -25.42 -12.90
C MET A 1 14.31 -25.62 -11.55
N ASN A 2 15.60 -25.26 -11.44
CA ASN A 2 16.28 -25.22 -10.15
C ASN A 2 16.05 -23.86 -9.44
N GLN A 3 16.38 -23.75 -8.15
CA GLN A 3 16.16 -22.54 -7.35
C GLN A 3 16.76 -21.26 -7.95
N LYS A 4 17.95 -21.36 -8.59
CA LYS A 4 18.58 -20.20 -9.24
C LYS A 4 17.77 -19.73 -10.44
N GLN A 5 17.23 -20.67 -11.23
CA GLN A 5 16.41 -20.38 -12.40
C GLN A 5 15.04 -19.78 -11.98
N ILE A 6 14.44 -20.30 -10.90
CA ILE A 6 13.18 -19.75 -10.37
C ILE A 6 13.37 -18.28 -9.94
N ARG A 7 14.44 -17.98 -9.18
CA ARG A 7 14.75 -16.60 -8.80
C ARG A 7 14.94 -15.70 -10.00
N ALA A 8 15.71 -16.12 -10.99
CA ALA A 8 15.94 -15.32 -12.18
C ALA A 8 14.66 -15.05 -12.97
N ALA A 9 13.78 -16.05 -13.09
CA ALA A 9 12.48 -15.90 -13.75
C ALA A 9 11.57 -14.94 -12.98
N VAL A 10 11.47 -15.09 -11.64
CA VAL A 10 10.68 -14.22 -10.78
C VAL A 10 11.21 -12.76 -10.83
N GLU A 11 12.52 -12.58 -10.77
CA GLU A 11 13.17 -11.27 -10.90
C GLU A 11 12.82 -10.60 -12.24
N ALA A 12 12.90 -11.34 -13.34
CA ALA A 12 12.55 -10.83 -14.67
C ALA A 12 11.08 -10.44 -14.78
N MET A 13 10.17 -11.23 -14.20
CA MET A 13 8.73 -10.94 -14.22
C MET A 13 8.39 -9.71 -13.36
N LEU A 14 9.01 -9.56 -12.19
CA LEU A 14 8.86 -8.38 -11.34
C LEU A 14 9.33 -7.10 -12.05
N PHE A 15 10.46 -7.18 -12.74
CA PHE A 15 10.98 -6.07 -13.53
C PHE A 15 10.06 -5.72 -14.70
N ALA A 16 9.58 -6.73 -15.42
CA ALA A 16 8.71 -6.55 -16.60
C ALA A 16 7.31 -6.05 -16.20
N SER A 17 6.80 -6.44 -15.04
CA SER A 17 5.50 -6.00 -14.55
C SER A 17 5.49 -4.51 -14.25
N GLY A 18 6.52 -3.98 -13.60
CA GLY A 18 6.55 -2.61 -13.09
C GLY A 18 5.56 -2.31 -11.96
N ASP A 19 4.45 -3.04 -11.90
CA ASP A 19 3.36 -2.89 -10.93
C ASP A 19 3.39 -4.00 -9.87
N PRO A 20 2.74 -3.79 -8.69
CA PRO A 20 2.62 -4.82 -7.67
C PRO A 20 1.90 -6.06 -8.20
N ILE A 21 2.53 -7.23 -8.06
CA ILE A 21 2.03 -8.53 -8.55
C ILE A 21 1.98 -9.57 -7.42
N GLY A 22 0.92 -10.38 -7.39
CA GLY A 22 0.75 -11.46 -6.40
C GLY A 22 1.66 -12.66 -6.69
N ALA A 23 2.08 -13.36 -5.64
CA ALA A 23 2.87 -14.59 -5.74
C ALA A 23 2.12 -15.71 -6.50
N ASP A 24 0.79 -15.75 -6.40
CA ASP A 24 -0.09 -16.64 -7.14
C ASP A 24 0.04 -16.48 -8.65
N LYS A 25 0.01 -15.22 -9.15
CA LYS A 25 0.18 -14.91 -10.57
C LYS A 25 1.58 -15.27 -11.08
N LEU A 26 2.60 -14.99 -10.28
CA LEU A 26 3.97 -15.38 -10.60
C LEU A 26 4.10 -16.91 -10.67
N ALA A 27 3.51 -17.65 -9.73
CA ALA A 27 3.49 -19.09 -9.68
C ALA A 27 2.79 -19.71 -10.91
N GLN A 28 1.65 -19.14 -11.29
CA GLN A 28 0.93 -19.54 -12.50
C GLN A 28 1.78 -19.33 -13.76
N ALA A 29 2.47 -18.19 -13.86
CA ALA A 29 3.30 -17.86 -15.02
C ALA A 29 4.50 -18.81 -15.19
N VAL A 30 5.15 -19.22 -14.10
CA VAL A 30 6.27 -20.19 -14.12
C VAL A 30 5.82 -21.65 -14.07
N GLN A 31 4.52 -21.90 -13.88
CA GLN A 31 3.92 -23.23 -13.73
C GLN A 31 4.57 -24.04 -12.59
N LEU A 32 4.77 -23.41 -11.45
CA LEU A 32 5.38 -24.00 -10.25
C LEU A 32 4.49 -23.78 -9.02
N PRO A 33 4.65 -24.59 -7.95
CA PRO A 33 3.96 -24.35 -6.69
C PRO A 33 4.27 -22.96 -6.12
N GLN A 34 3.26 -22.28 -5.60
CA GLN A 34 3.37 -20.92 -5.02
C GLN A 34 4.47 -20.85 -3.95
N LEU A 35 4.59 -21.86 -3.10
CA LEU A 35 5.63 -21.95 -2.07
C LEU A 35 7.07 -21.81 -2.64
N SER A 36 7.31 -22.36 -3.83
CA SER A 36 8.63 -22.24 -4.51
C SER A 36 8.91 -20.81 -4.97
N VAL A 37 7.86 -20.09 -5.38
CA VAL A 37 7.94 -18.69 -5.80
C VAL A 37 8.11 -17.77 -4.57
N GLU A 38 7.39 -18.04 -3.49
CA GLU A 38 7.54 -17.31 -2.22
C GLU A 38 8.96 -17.42 -1.67
N ALA A 39 9.55 -18.63 -1.68
CA ALA A 39 10.94 -18.82 -1.32
C ALA A 39 11.92 -18.04 -2.22
N ALA A 40 11.61 -17.91 -3.51
CA ALA A 40 12.40 -17.10 -4.44
C ALA A 40 12.25 -15.59 -4.18
N LEU A 41 11.05 -15.13 -3.84
CA LEU A 41 10.75 -13.73 -3.49
C LEU A 41 11.51 -13.31 -2.22
N GLU A 42 11.50 -14.16 -1.18
CA GLU A 42 12.26 -13.89 0.04
C GLU A 42 13.77 -13.83 -0.22
N ALA A 43 14.32 -14.75 -1.00
CA ALA A 43 15.72 -14.73 -1.37
C ALA A 43 16.10 -13.50 -2.22
N LEU A 44 15.18 -12.99 -3.06
CA LEU A 44 15.35 -11.72 -3.79
C LEU A 44 15.27 -10.53 -2.86
N ARG A 45 14.37 -10.53 -1.88
CA ARG A 45 14.26 -9.47 -0.86
C ARG A 45 15.55 -9.33 -0.07
N GLU A 46 16.11 -10.44 0.41
CA GLU A 46 17.40 -10.46 1.09
C GLU A 46 18.56 -9.95 0.19
N ARG A 47 18.57 -10.38 -1.07
CA ARG A 47 19.59 -9.93 -2.03
C ARG A 47 19.52 -8.42 -2.25
N TYR A 48 18.34 -7.85 -2.43
CA TYR A 48 18.13 -6.42 -2.67
C TYR A 48 18.18 -5.56 -1.39
N ALA A 49 18.14 -6.16 -0.21
CA ALA A 49 18.35 -5.45 1.06
C ALA A 49 19.82 -5.01 1.26
N ARG A 50 20.77 -5.57 0.50
CA ARG A 50 22.21 -5.27 0.63
C ARG A 50 22.51 -3.82 0.26
N GLU A 51 23.53 -3.24 0.87
CA GLU A 51 23.96 -1.85 0.66
C GLU A 51 24.41 -1.56 -0.78
N ASP A 52 24.95 -2.57 -1.47
CA ASP A 52 25.44 -2.46 -2.84
C ASP A 52 24.33 -2.53 -3.91
N SER A 53 23.06 -2.60 -3.50
CA SER A 53 21.90 -2.57 -4.40
C SER A 53 21.22 -1.21 -4.39
N GLY A 54 20.95 -0.64 -5.56
CA GLY A 54 20.07 0.53 -5.73
C GLY A 54 18.57 0.18 -5.78
N LEU A 55 18.25 -1.12 -5.82
CA LEU A 55 16.87 -1.63 -5.86
C LEU A 55 16.46 -2.23 -4.52
N CYS A 56 15.16 -2.32 -4.29
CA CYS A 56 14.56 -3.05 -3.18
C CYS A 56 13.34 -3.83 -3.68
N LEU A 57 12.98 -4.89 -2.96
CA LEU A 57 11.76 -5.64 -3.22
C LEU A 57 10.74 -5.30 -2.14
N LEU A 58 9.70 -4.58 -2.52
CA LEU A 58 8.61 -4.17 -1.65
C LEU A 58 7.57 -5.29 -1.53
N HIS A 59 7.06 -5.51 -0.33
CA HIS A 59 5.90 -6.34 -0.06
C HIS A 59 4.77 -5.42 0.38
N LEU A 60 3.76 -5.27 -0.49
CA LEU A 60 2.63 -4.34 -0.31
C LEU A 60 1.36 -5.17 -0.13
N ASN A 61 0.87 -5.27 1.10
CA ASN A 61 -0.19 -6.21 1.49
C ASN A 61 0.17 -7.66 1.10
N THR A 62 -0.41 -8.17 0.00
CA THR A 62 -0.17 -9.53 -0.53
C THR A 62 0.59 -9.53 -1.85
N ARG A 63 1.11 -8.38 -2.29
CA ARG A 63 1.75 -8.20 -3.58
C ARG A 63 3.20 -7.78 -3.44
N TRP A 64 3.98 -8.09 -4.47
CA TRP A 64 5.41 -7.80 -4.54
C TRP A 64 5.71 -6.85 -5.69
N GLN A 65 6.61 -5.91 -5.45
CA GLN A 65 7.05 -4.95 -6.47
C GLN A 65 8.55 -4.69 -6.36
N LEU A 66 9.25 -4.74 -7.49
CA LEU A 66 10.64 -4.26 -7.58
C LEU A 66 10.61 -2.74 -7.70
N ALA A 67 11.35 -2.06 -6.82
CA ALA A 67 11.41 -0.60 -6.76
C ALA A 67 12.85 -0.13 -6.54
N THR A 68 13.08 1.17 -6.71
CA THR A 68 14.33 1.82 -6.35
C THR A 68 14.33 2.17 -4.86
N LYS A 69 15.49 2.08 -4.21
CA LYS A 69 15.63 2.52 -2.82
C LYS A 69 15.42 4.04 -2.71
N THR A 70 14.81 4.46 -1.60
CA THR A 70 14.46 5.86 -1.34
C THR A 70 15.68 6.78 -1.28
N GLU A 71 16.83 6.27 -0.87
CA GLU A 71 18.10 7.02 -0.82
C GLU A 71 18.54 7.57 -2.18
N TRP A 72 18.10 6.95 -3.28
CA TRP A 72 18.41 7.36 -4.64
C TRP A 72 17.35 8.27 -5.29
N ALA A 73 16.30 8.61 -4.56
CA ALA A 73 15.16 9.36 -5.09
C ALA A 73 15.57 10.69 -5.73
N ASP A 74 16.52 11.42 -5.13
CA ASP A 74 16.98 12.71 -5.68
C ASP A 74 17.78 12.56 -6.97
N CYS A 75 18.59 11.51 -7.08
CA CYS A 75 19.34 11.21 -8.30
C CYS A 75 18.39 10.83 -9.45
N ILE A 76 17.41 9.98 -9.14
CA ILE A 76 16.40 9.52 -10.11
C ILE A 76 15.53 10.68 -10.57
N ARG A 77 15.13 11.56 -9.64
CA ARG A 77 14.34 12.75 -9.96
C ARG A 77 15.08 13.69 -10.90
N ARG A 78 16.40 13.90 -10.71
CA ARG A 78 17.23 14.68 -11.61
C ARG A 78 17.39 14.04 -12.98
N LEU A 79 17.55 12.72 -13.03
CA LEU A 79 17.70 11.96 -14.28
C LEU A 79 16.44 12.01 -15.14
N LEU A 80 15.28 11.82 -14.52
CA LEU A 80 14.02 11.71 -15.26
C LEU A 80 13.41 13.08 -15.61
N ASP A 81 14.05 14.17 -15.19
CA ASP A 81 13.55 15.55 -15.38
C ASP A 81 12.05 15.67 -15.04
N SER A 82 11.62 14.79 -14.10
CA SER A 82 10.22 14.62 -13.78
C SER A 82 9.72 15.88 -13.09
N ARG A 83 8.79 16.56 -13.74
CA ARG A 83 7.97 17.63 -13.18
C ARG A 83 7.63 17.24 -11.75
N ARG A 84 7.98 18.10 -10.80
CA ARG A 84 7.68 17.90 -9.37
C ARG A 84 6.23 17.42 -9.25
N ALA A 85 6.04 16.20 -8.76
CA ALA A 85 4.71 15.78 -8.36
C ALA A 85 4.19 16.88 -7.44
N VAL A 86 3.10 17.54 -7.82
CA VAL A 86 2.52 18.61 -7.01
C VAL A 86 2.15 17.98 -5.68
N PRO A 87 2.71 18.47 -4.57
CA PRO A 87 2.38 17.91 -3.25
C PRO A 87 0.87 17.93 -3.04
N LEU A 88 0.35 16.95 -2.30
CA LEU A 88 -1.05 16.99 -1.91
C LEU A 88 -1.30 18.23 -1.07
N GLY A 89 -2.28 19.05 -1.49
CA GLY A 89 -2.72 20.18 -0.67
C GLY A 89 -3.37 19.70 0.63
N PRO A 90 -3.52 20.59 1.63
CA PRO A 90 -4.10 20.23 2.95
C PRO A 90 -5.45 19.52 2.84
N ALA A 91 -6.36 20.02 2.03
CA ALA A 91 -7.68 19.41 1.82
C ALA A 91 -7.62 17.98 1.25
N ALA A 92 -6.70 17.71 0.32
CA ALA A 92 -6.50 16.36 -0.23
C ALA A 92 -5.85 15.43 0.81
N MET A 93 -4.93 15.94 1.62
CA MET A 93 -4.29 15.17 2.68
C MET A 93 -5.30 14.79 3.77
N GLU A 94 -6.15 15.72 4.21
CA GLU A 94 -7.23 15.45 5.17
C GLU A 94 -8.20 14.40 4.63
N THR A 95 -8.66 14.55 3.37
CA THR A 95 -9.53 13.58 2.72
C THR A 95 -8.90 12.19 2.68
N LEU A 96 -7.64 12.11 2.28
CA LEU A 96 -6.89 10.86 2.22
C LEU A 96 -6.74 10.22 3.60
N THR A 97 -6.48 11.02 4.64
CA THR A 97 -6.39 10.55 6.03
C THR A 97 -7.72 9.94 6.49
N VAL A 98 -8.85 10.64 6.26
CA VAL A 98 -10.18 10.11 6.61
C VAL A 98 -10.42 8.76 5.94
N ILE A 99 -10.07 8.63 4.65
CA ILE A 99 -10.23 7.36 3.93
C ILE A 99 -9.31 6.28 4.51
N ALA A 100 -8.03 6.57 4.70
CA ALA A 100 -7.04 5.59 5.13
C ALA A 100 -7.40 4.93 6.48
N TYR A 101 -7.95 5.70 7.41
CA TYR A 101 -8.29 5.22 8.75
C TYR A 101 -9.69 4.60 8.89
N ASN A 102 -10.59 4.85 7.92
CA ASN A 102 -12.00 4.43 8.07
C ASN A 102 -12.51 3.58 6.90
N GLN A 103 -11.68 3.24 5.93
CA GLN A 103 -12.08 2.53 4.71
C GLN A 103 -12.71 1.15 4.95
N PRO A 104 -13.68 0.73 4.12
CA PRO A 104 -14.23 1.46 2.99
C PRO A 104 -15.27 2.51 3.42
N VAL A 105 -15.18 3.74 2.90
CA VAL A 105 -16.06 4.86 3.30
C VAL A 105 -16.71 5.55 2.11
N SER A 106 -17.92 6.06 2.31
CA SER A 106 -18.63 6.87 1.32
C SER A 106 -18.16 8.33 1.31
N ARG A 107 -18.46 9.04 0.21
CA ARG A 107 -18.21 10.48 0.15
C ARG A 107 -18.94 11.24 1.25
N ALA A 108 -20.19 10.90 1.52
CA ALA A 108 -20.97 11.54 2.57
C ALA A 108 -20.33 11.41 3.96
N PHE A 109 -19.75 10.25 4.26
CA PHE A 109 -18.99 10.06 5.50
C PHE A 109 -17.74 10.95 5.54
N ILE A 110 -16.99 11.06 4.45
CA ILE A 110 -15.80 11.91 4.36
C ILE A 110 -16.20 13.38 4.61
N GLU A 111 -17.26 13.84 3.98
CA GLU A 111 -17.78 15.22 4.13
C GLU A 111 -18.29 15.48 5.55
N GLN A 112 -18.95 14.49 6.15
CA GLN A 112 -19.38 14.57 7.55
C GLN A 112 -18.21 14.74 8.52
N VAL A 113 -17.13 13.98 8.35
CA VAL A 113 -15.94 14.06 9.20
C VAL A 113 -15.20 15.39 8.98
N ARG A 114 -15.09 15.84 7.74
CA ARG A 114 -14.37 17.06 7.39
C ARG A 114 -15.17 18.36 7.60
N GLY A 115 -16.50 18.27 7.61
CA GLY A 115 -17.39 19.43 7.68
C GLY A 115 -17.46 20.27 6.40
N VAL A 116 -16.84 19.81 5.30
CA VAL A 116 -16.78 20.54 4.02
C VAL A 116 -16.90 19.58 2.84
N ASP A 117 -17.29 20.08 1.67
CA ASP A 117 -17.30 19.31 0.42
C ASP A 117 -15.92 18.72 0.11
N SER A 118 -15.92 17.46 -0.24
CA SER A 118 -14.71 16.70 -0.53
C SER A 118 -14.63 16.19 -1.97
N SER A 119 -15.54 16.58 -2.84
CA SER A 119 -15.66 16.08 -4.21
C SER A 119 -14.40 16.28 -5.03
N SER A 120 -13.83 17.50 -5.04
CA SER A 120 -12.63 17.81 -5.81
C SER A 120 -11.38 17.11 -5.25
N SER A 121 -11.28 17.03 -3.91
CA SER A 121 -10.17 16.32 -3.24
C SER A 121 -10.20 14.81 -3.54
N ALA A 122 -11.37 14.18 -3.45
CA ALA A 122 -11.54 12.76 -3.76
C ALA A 122 -11.23 12.47 -5.24
N SER A 123 -11.72 13.31 -6.18
CA SER A 123 -11.42 13.16 -7.61
C SER A 123 -9.92 13.27 -7.89
N GLY A 124 -9.25 14.25 -7.31
CA GLY A 124 -7.79 14.41 -7.46
C GLY A 124 -6.99 13.24 -6.85
N LEU A 125 -7.48 12.60 -5.78
CA LEU A 125 -6.87 11.40 -5.20
C LEU A 125 -7.09 10.17 -6.09
N LEU A 126 -8.28 10.02 -6.71
CA LEU A 126 -8.57 8.98 -7.71
C LEU A 126 -7.65 9.11 -8.93
N GLU A 127 -7.51 10.33 -9.50
CA GLU A 127 -6.63 10.61 -10.65
C GLU A 127 -5.16 10.29 -10.35
N LYS A 128 -4.73 10.48 -9.11
CA LYS A 128 -3.36 10.13 -8.65
C LYS A 128 -3.22 8.63 -8.32
N GLY A 129 -4.30 7.86 -8.37
CA GLY A 129 -4.31 6.44 -8.02
C GLY A 129 -4.00 6.18 -6.54
N LEU A 130 -4.19 7.15 -5.64
CA LEU A 130 -3.98 6.98 -4.21
C LEU A 130 -5.16 6.32 -3.52
N ILE A 131 -6.36 6.49 -4.08
CA ILE A 131 -7.58 5.81 -3.69
C ILE A 131 -8.26 5.17 -4.90
N GLU A 132 -9.14 4.23 -4.65
CA GLU A 132 -9.98 3.58 -5.66
C GLU A 132 -11.39 3.36 -5.15
N GLU A 133 -12.35 3.10 -6.07
CA GLU A 133 -13.70 2.68 -5.70
C GLU A 133 -13.67 1.24 -5.18
N ALA A 134 -14.24 1.02 -3.98
CA ALA A 134 -14.30 -0.28 -3.30
C ALA A 134 -15.71 -0.92 -3.37
N GLY A 135 -16.48 -0.55 -4.37
CA GLY A 135 -17.86 -1.00 -4.54
C GLY A 135 -18.89 -0.09 -3.86
N ARG A 136 -20.06 -0.64 -3.56
CA ARG A 136 -21.17 0.10 -2.94
C ARG A 136 -21.42 -0.39 -1.53
N LEU A 137 -21.63 0.52 -0.61
CA LEU A 137 -22.00 0.20 0.77
C LEU A 137 -23.47 -0.22 0.85
N ASP A 138 -23.78 -1.10 1.81
CA ASP A 138 -25.15 -1.50 2.14
C ASP A 138 -25.80 -0.48 3.08
N LEU A 139 -25.99 0.73 2.55
CA LEU A 139 -26.59 1.88 3.20
C LEU A 139 -27.70 2.45 2.30
N PRO A 140 -28.65 3.23 2.84
CA PRO A 140 -29.67 3.93 2.03
C PRO A 140 -29.02 4.70 0.87
N GLY A 141 -29.50 4.49 -0.35
CA GLY A 141 -28.95 5.06 -1.57
C GLY A 141 -27.72 4.30 -2.13
N ARG A 142 -27.26 3.22 -1.48
CA ARG A 142 -26.13 2.37 -1.90
C ARG A 142 -24.94 3.17 -2.45
N PRO A 143 -24.37 4.09 -1.66
CA PRO A 143 -23.31 4.98 -2.15
C PRO A 143 -22.04 4.23 -2.51
N VAL A 144 -21.29 4.75 -3.49
CA VAL A 144 -19.94 4.28 -3.81
C VAL A 144 -19.04 4.51 -2.60
N SER A 145 -18.19 3.53 -2.31
CA SER A 145 -17.16 3.62 -1.27
C SER A 145 -15.77 3.73 -1.86
N PHE A 146 -14.87 4.29 -1.08
CA PHE A 146 -13.46 4.50 -1.42
C PHE A 146 -12.56 3.76 -0.45
N ARG A 147 -11.42 3.30 -0.98
CA ARG A 147 -10.30 2.75 -0.19
C ARG A 147 -8.98 3.20 -0.78
N THR A 148 -7.91 3.07 -0.01
CA THR A 148 -6.53 3.31 -0.45
C THR A 148 -6.03 2.17 -1.34
N THR A 149 -5.00 2.45 -2.13
CA THR A 149 -4.39 1.53 -3.09
C THR A 149 -2.98 1.10 -2.66
N ASP A 150 -2.36 0.16 -3.39
CA ASP A 150 -0.93 -0.17 -3.23
C ASP A 150 -0.03 1.04 -3.57
N THR A 151 -0.48 1.95 -4.44
CA THR A 151 0.23 3.21 -4.72
C THR A 151 0.27 4.10 -3.48
N PHE A 152 -0.81 4.17 -2.70
CA PHE A 152 -0.81 4.87 -1.41
C PHE A 152 0.25 4.28 -0.47
N LEU A 153 0.27 2.97 -0.26
CA LEU A 153 1.25 2.33 0.60
C LEU A 153 2.69 2.65 0.16
N ARG A 154 2.97 2.52 -1.13
CA ARG A 154 4.28 2.83 -1.70
C ARG A 154 4.70 4.29 -1.51
N VAL A 155 3.80 5.25 -1.77
CA VAL A 155 4.09 6.68 -1.67
C VAL A 155 4.36 7.09 -0.22
N PHE A 156 3.65 6.48 0.74
CA PHE A 156 3.82 6.77 2.17
C PHE A 156 4.84 5.86 2.87
N GLY A 157 5.47 4.93 2.13
CA GLY A 157 6.50 4.04 2.68
C GLY A 157 5.96 3.00 3.66
N LEU A 158 4.70 2.60 3.49
CA LEU A 158 4.01 1.62 4.33
C LEU A 158 4.03 0.24 3.67
N SER A 159 4.10 -0.82 4.46
CA SER A 159 3.92 -2.20 3.97
C SER A 159 2.45 -2.63 3.99
N SER A 160 1.70 -2.06 4.94
CA SER A 160 0.27 -2.31 5.12
C SER A 160 -0.40 -1.14 5.83
N LEU A 161 -1.73 -1.17 5.94
CA LEU A 161 -2.49 -0.17 6.71
C LEU A 161 -2.21 -0.24 8.23
N ALA A 162 -1.73 -1.39 8.72
CA ALA A 162 -1.36 -1.55 10.12
C ALA A 162 -0.15 -0.69 10.52
N ASP A 163 0.64 -0.23 9.53
CA ASP A 163 1.80 0.64 9.74
C ASP A 163 1.40 2.13 9.86
N LEU A 164 0.12 2.46 9.72
CA LEU A 164 -0.37 3.82 9.95
C LEU A 164 -0.17 4.23 11.41
N PRO A 165 0.27 5.48 11.67
CA PRO A 165 0.39 5.99 13.04
C PRO A 165 -0.95 5.90 13.78
N PRO A 166 -0.97 5.58 15.09
CA PRO A 166 -2.20 5.57 15.85
C PRO A 166 -2.82 6.96 15.89
N VAL A 167 -4.14 7.04 15.76
CA VAL A 167 -4.88 8.29 15.91
C VAL A 167 -4.81 8.68 17.39
N HIS A 168 -4.20 9.83 17.72
CA HIS A 168 -4.19 10.34 19.09
C HIS A 168 -5.64 10.54 19.59
N GLY A 169 -6.08 9.71 20.53
CA GLY A 169 -7.43 9.75 21.11
C GLY A 169 -8.09 8.38 21.31
N GLN A 170 -7.51 7.29 20.81
CA GLN A 170 -7.91 5.93 21.18
C GLN A 170 -6.85 5.35 22.13
N GLU A 171 -6.92 5.70 23.41
CA GLU A 171 -6.32 4.87 24.45
C GLU A 171 -7.03 3.52 24.37
N THR A 172 -6.27 2.48 24.02
CA THR A 172 -6.72 1.10 24.13
C THR A 172 -7.07 0.87 25.59
N GLU A 173 -8.36 0.83 25.95
CA GLU A 173 -8.83 0.20 27.18
C GLU A 173 -8.40 -1.27 27.11
N THR A 174 -7.19 -1.51 27.57
CA THR A 174 -6.75 -2.86 27.92
C THR A 174 -7.58 -3.31 29.10
N ASN A 175 -8.54 -4.16 28.83
CA ASN A 175 -9.43 -4.83 29.74
C ASN A 175 -8.61 -5.49 30.86
N ALA A 176 -8.41 -4.79 31.99
CA ALA A 176 -7.92 -5.36 33.22
C ALA A 176 -9.09 -6.08 33.87
N SER A 177 -9.14 -7.40 33.72
CA SER A 177 -10.03 -8.25 34.45
C SER A 177 -9.82 -8.06 35.97
N PRO A 178 -10.87 -7.86 36.76
CA PRO A 178 -10.72 -7.82 38.19
C PRO A 178 -10.43 -9.25 38.68
N THR A 179 -9.30 -9.41 39.34
CA THR A 179 -8.99 -10.58 40.14
C THR A 179 -9.93 -10.60 41.35
N GLU A 180 -10.86 -11.51 41.35
CA GLU A 180 -11.59 -11.89 42.57
C GLU A 180 -10.57 -12.46 43.56
N SER A 181 -10.40 -11.79 44.68
CA SER A 181 -9.76 -12.36 45.85
C SER A 181 -10.84 -12.74 46.87
N GLU A 182 -11.14 -14.06 46.93
CA GLU A 182 -11.76 -14.64 48.09
C GLU A 182 -10.77 -14.64 49.26
N GLY A 183 -11.28 -14.35 50.46
CA GLY A 183 -10.60 -14.47 51.72
C GLY A 183 -11.48 -14.01 52.87
#